data_126c90b8431748ca11be65463075e3f1
#
_entry.id   126c90b8431748ca11be65463075e3f1
#
_cell.length_a   1.000
_cell.length_b   1.000
_cell.length_c   1.000
_cell.angle_alpha   90.00
_cell.angle_beta   90.00
_cell.angle_gamma   90.00
#
_symmetry.space_group_name_H-M   'P 1'
#
loop_
_entity.id
_entity.type
_entity.pdbx_description
1 polymer ?
#
loop_
_entity_poly.entity_id
_entity_poly.type
_entity_poly.pdbx_seq_one_letter_code
_entity_poly.pdbx_strand_id
1 'polypeptide(L)'
;MAKLSVEAQHKLLHLKQEYIASFPEKVNQLQACWQKLESKKFAVNEINALATLLHKIAGSAGSHEMRDIYFAARSAEQICQSAELMDVEMCRYKTDLKSSYERLIELLQAPA
;
A
#
# COMPACT_ATOMS: atom_id res chain seq x y z
N MET A 1 25.31 22.02 1.79
CA MET A 1 24.06 21.56 1.15
C MET A 1 23.49 22.65 0.28
N ALA A 2 23.25 22.32 -0.99
CA ALA A 2 22.61 23.27 -1.88
C ALA A 2 21.13 23.40 -1.49
N LYS A 3 20.68 24.62 -1.27
CA LYS A 3 19.25 24.88 -1.06
C LYS A 3 18.51 24.77 -2.39
N LEU A 4 17.37 24.12 -2.39
CA LEU A 4 16.50 24.11 -3.57
C LEU A 4 16.04 25.54 -3.86
N SER A 5 15.92 25.88 -5.13
CA SER A 5 15.31 27.13 -5.54
C SER A 5 13.84 27.18 -5.12
N VAL A 6 13.27 28.38 -5.05
CA VAL A 6 11.84 28.54 -4.73
C VAL A 6 10.98 27.80 -5.76
N GLU A 7 11.35 27.84 -7.04
CA GLU A 7 10.65 27.12 -8.10
C GLU A 7 10.69 25.60 -7.89
N ALA A 8 11.87 25.06 -7.54
CA ALA A 8 12.02 23.63 -7.27
C ALA A 8 11.21 23.21 -6.05
N GLN A 9 11.19 24.04 -4.99
CA GLN A 9 10.37 23.78 -3.80
C GLN A 9 8.88 23.76 -4.13
N HIS A 10 8.42 24.71 -4.95
CA HIS A 10 7.02 24.75 -5.40
C HIS A 10 6.66 23.53 -6.25
N LYS A 11 7.54 23.09 -7.12
CA LYS A 11 7.32 21.88 -7.95
C LYS A 11 7.21 20.63 -7.08
N LEU A 12 8.11 20.50 -6.09
CA LEU A 12 8.08 19.35 -5.18
C LEU A 12 6.79 19.33 -4.35
N LEU A 13 6.37 20.49 -3.85
CA LEU A 13 5.12 20.61 -3.12
C LEU A 13 3.92 20.24 -3.99
N HIS A 14 3.90 20.72 -5.23
CA HIS A 14 2.83 20.43 -6.19
C HIS A 14 2.75 18.91 -6.49
N LEU A 15 3.90 18.28 -6.73
CA LEU A 15 3.97 16.84 -6.98
C LEU A 15 3.48 16.05 -5.76
N LYS A 16 3.82 16.49 -4.56
CA LYS A 16 3.33 15.86 -3.34
C LYS A 16 1.82 15.99 -3.20
N GLN A 17 1.27 17.17 -3.49
CA GLN A 17 -0.18 17.40 -3.45
C GLN A 17 -0.90 16.55 -4.47
N GLU A 18 -0.37 16.41 -5.68
CA GLU A 18 -0.92 15.52 -6.70
C GLU A 18 -0.89 14.06 -6.26
N TYR A 19 0.19 13.64 -5.63
CA TYR A 19 0.32 12.29 -5.11
C TYR A 19 -0.73 12.01 -4.04
N ILE A 20 -0.89 12.92 -3.08
CA ILE A 20 -1.93 12.81 -2.03
C ILE A 20 -3.33 12.79 -2.66
N ALA A 21 -3.56 13.61 -3.69
CA ALA A 21 -4.85 13.63 -4.39
C ALA A 21 -5.18 12.30 -5.08
N SER A 22 -4.19 11.45 -5.33
CA SER A 22 -4.40 10.11 -5.90
C SER A 22 -4.81 9.06 -4.85
N PHE A 23 -4.77 9.38 -3.57
CA PHE A 23 -5.01 8.42 -2.49
C PHE A 23 -6.44 7.84 -2.51
N PRO A 24 -7.51 8.62 -2.75
CA PRO A 24 -8.85 8.03 -2.84
C PRO A 24 -8.96 6.93 -3.89
N GLU A 25 -8.30 7.09 -5.03
CA GLU A 25 -8.27 6.05 -6.07
C GLU A 25 -7.50 4.82 -5.59
N LYS A 26 -6.37 5.02 -4.90
CA LYS A 26 -5.60 3.91 -4.32
C LYS A 26 -6.43 3.14 -3.29
N VAL A 27 -7.17 3.85 -2.44
CA VAL A 27 -8.08 3.22 -1.49
C VAL A 27 -9.13 2.39 -2.21
N ASN A 28 -9.75 2.93 -3.26
CA ASN A 28 -10.74 2.21 -4.05
C ASN A 28 -10.16 0.94 -4.67
N GLN A 29 -8.96 1.01 -5.22
CA GLN A 29 -8.27 -0.14 -5.81
C GLN A 29 -7.96 -1.20 -4.75
N LEU A 30 -7.49 -0.79 -3.58
CA LEU A 30 -7.20 -1.70 -2.48
C LEU A 30 -8.47 -2.38 -1.98
N GLN A 31 -9.55 -1.63 -1.81
CA GLN A 31 -10.82 -2.17 -1.35
C GLN A 31 -11.41 -3.16 -2.36
N ALA A 32 -11.32 -2.86 -3.66
CA ALA A 32 -11.76 -3.77 -4.70
C ALA A 32 -10.95 -5.07 -4.70
N CYS A 33 -9.62 -4.97 -4.57
CA CYS A 33 -8.75 -6.14 -4.45
C CYS A 33 -9.09 -6.96 -3.21
N TRP A 34 -9.34 -6.30 -2.09
CA TRP A 34 -9.65 -6.98 -0.83
C TRP A 34 -10.98 -7.72 -0.91
N GLN A 35 -12.01 -7.09 -1.46
CA GLN A 35 -13.31 -7.74 -1.65
C GLN A 35 -13.20 -8.98 -2.52
N LYS A 36 -12.42 -8.91 -3.59
CA LYS A 36 -12.18 -10.04 -4.48
C LYS A 36 -11.39 -11.14 -3.77
N LEU A 37 -10.40 -10.76 -2.98
CA LEU A 37 -9.61 -11.68 -2.16
C LEU A 37 -10.52 -12.48 -1.21
N GLU A 38 -11.41 -11.81 -0.50
CA GLU A 38 -12.36 -12.45 0.40
C GLU A 38 -13.36 -13.34 -0.35
N SER A 39 -13.91 -12.85 -1.46
CA SER A 39 -14.91 -13.60 -2.25
C SER A 39 -14.32 -14.85 -2.89
N LYS A 40 -13.03 -14.86 -3.19
CA LYS A 40 -12.30 -15.99 -3.76
C LYS A 40 -11.55 -16.81 -2.71
N LYS A 41 -11.85 -16.58 -1.43
CA LYS A 41 -11.29 -17.33 -0.30
C LYS A 41 -9.76 -17.31 -0.28
N PHE A 42 -9.16 -16.14 -0.50
CA PHE A 42 -7.71 -15.93 -0.49
C PHE A 42 -6.98 -16.84 -1.50
N ALA A 43 -7.54 -17.00 -2.68
CA ALA A 43 -6.90 -17.75 -3.76
C ALA A 43 -5.58 -17.10 -4.17
N VAL A 44 -4.63 -17.91 -4.63
CA VAL A 44 -3.27 -17.46 -4.97
C VAL A 44 -3.26 -16.30 -5.95
N ASN A 45 -4.11 -16.35 -6.98
CA ASN A 45 -4.17 -15.28 -7.99
C ASN A 45 -4.57 -13.94 -7.36
N GLU A 46 -5.50 -13.95 -6.43
CA GLU A 46 -5.97 -12.75 -5.75
C GLU A 46 -4.94 -12.23 -4.76
N ILE A 47 -4.22 -13.11 -4.08
CA ILE A 47 -3.10 -12.74 -3.21
C ILE A 47 -2.00 -12.06 -4.03
N ASN A 48 -1.66 -12.63 -5.18
CA ASN A 48 -0.65 -12.06 -6.08
C ASN A 48 -1.09 -10.70 -6.64
N ALA A 49 -2.37 -10.54 -6.97
CA ALA A 49 -2.91 -9.26 -7.43
C ALA A 49 -2.78 -8.18 -6.36
N LEU A 50 -3.11 -8.51 -5.12
CA LEU A 50 -2.93 -7.60 -3.99
C LEU A 50 -1.45 -7.26 -3.78
N ALA A 51 -0.57 -8.26 -3.81
CA ALA A 51 0.87 -8.06 -3.66
C ALA A 51 1.42 -7.11 -4.73
N THR A 52 0.98 -7.25 -5.98
CA THR A 52 1.39 -6.36 -7.08
C THR A 52 0.95 -4.92 -6.82
N LEU A 53 -0.28 -4.72 -6.38
CA LEU A 53 -0.79 -3.39 -6.06
C LEU A 53 -0.02 -2.78 -4.89
N LEU A 54 0.22 -3.56 -3.83
CA LEU A 54 0.99 -3.11 -2.66
C LEU A 54 2.42 -2.73 -3.05
N HIS A 55 3.04 -3.49 -3.94
CA HIS A 55 4.38 -3.19 -4.45
C HIS A 55 4.41 -1.83 -5.15
N LYS A 56 3.43 -1.55 -6.00
CA LYS A 56 3.32 -0.26 -6.68
C LYS A 56 3.13 0.90 -5.71
N ILE A 57 2.27 0.71 -4.71
CA ILE A 57 2.02 1.74 -3.69
C ILE A 57 3.29 2.00 -2.89
N ALA A 58 4.00 0.95 -2.47
CA ALA A 58 5.26 1.09 -1.74
C ALA A 58 6.31 1.84 -2.58
N GLY A 59 6.45 1.49 -3.86
CA GLY A 59 7.38 2.15 -4.76
C GLY A 59 7.11 3.63 -4.91
N SER A 60 5.85 4.01 -5.14
CA SER A 60 5.48 5.42 -5.29
C SER A 60 5.60 6.18 -3.97
N ALA A 61 5.21 5.57 -2.85
CA ALA A 61 5.35 6.19 -1.52
C ALA A 61 6.82 6.44 -1.18
N GLY A 62 7.71 5.50 -1.51
CA GLY A 62 9.14 5.66 -1.33
C GLY A 62 9.68 6.83 -2.14
N SER A 63 9.26 6.96 -3.41
CA SER A 63 9.68 8.07 -4.28
C SER A 63 9.23 9.43 -3.77
N HIS A 64 8.10 9.50 -3.08
CA HIS A 64 7.55 10.72 -2.50
C HIS A 64 7.93 10.91 -1.03
N GLU A 65 8.82 10.09 -0.50
CA GLU A 65 9.32 10.13 0.88
C GLU A 65 8.22 10.00 1.94
N MET A 66 7.14 9.29 1.62
CA MET A 66 6.05 9.02 2.56
C MET A 66 6.31 7.68 3.27
N ARG A 67 7.16 7.73 4.29
CA ARG A 67 7.69 6.56 4.97
C ARG A 67 6.62 5.67 5.60
N ASP A 68 5.63 6.27 6.25
CA ASP A 68 4.58 5.51 6.94
C ASP A 68 3.80 4.65 5.95
N ILE A 69 3.44 5.23 4.81
CA ILE A 69 2.72 4.52 3.74
C ILE A 69 3.62 3.45 3.12
N TYR A 70 4.89 3.80 2.87
CA TYR A 70 5.88 2.86 2.35
C TYR A 70 5.99 1.62 3.23
N PHE A 71 6.22 1.81 4.53
CA PHE A 71 6.39 0.69 5.45
C PHE A 71 5.11 -0.13 5.60
N ALA A 72 3.94 0.51 5.66
CA ALA A 72 2.66 -0.20 5.75
C ALA A 72 2.43 -1.05 4.49
N ALA A 73 2.67 -0.50 3.31
CA ALA A 73 2.51 -1.23 2.05
C ALA A 73 3.52 -2.38 1.94
N ARG A 74 4.79 -2.14 2.32
CA ARG A 74 5.82 -3.19 2.31
C ARG A 74 5.51 -4.31 3.27
N SER A 75 5.04 -3.98 4.47
CA SER A 75 4.67 -5.00 5.46
C SER A 75 3.56 -5.90 4.93
N ALA A 76 2.52 -5.31 4.35
CA ALA A 76 1.41 -6.08 3.76
C ALA A 76 1.90 -6.92 2.57
N GLU A 77 2.75 -6.37 1.73
CA GLU A 77 3.33 -7.10 0.59
C GLU A 77 4.13 -8.32 1.07
N GLN A 78 4.94 -8.16 2.10
CA GLN A 78 5.75 -9.24 2.66
C GLN A 78 4.86 -10.36 3.22
N ILE A 79 3.74 -10.02 3.85
CA ILE A 79 2.79 -11.01 4.32
C ILE A 79 2.20 -11.78 3.12
N CYS A 80 1.82 -11.08 2.04
CA CYS A 80 1.34 -11.74 0.82
C CYS A 80 2.35 -12.74 0.28
N GLN A 81 3.63 -12.34 0.25
CA GLN A 81 4.71 -13.19 -0.27
C GLN A 81 4.99 -14.40 0.60
N SER A 82 4.74 -14.31 1.91
CA SER A 82 4.96 -15.42 2.83
C SER A 82 3.88 -16.50 2.73
N ALA A 83 2.74 -16.20 2.10
CA ALA A 83 1.62 -17.13 1.98
C ALA A 83 2.01 -18.42 1.25
N GLU A 84 2.93 -18.35 0.28
CA GLU A 84 3.36 -19.50 -0.50
C GLU A 84 4.17 -20.50 0.34
N LEU A 85 4.69 -20.07 1.48
CA LEU A 85 5.56 -20.88 2.34
C LEU A 85 4.80 -21.50 3.52
N MET A 86 3.54 -21.13 3.73
CA MET A 86 2.79 -21.53 4.92
C MET A 86 1.54 -22.31 4.59
N ASP A 87 1.64 -23.63 4.67
CA ASP A 87 0.47 -24.52 4.58
C ASP A 87 -0.34 -24.55 5.89
N VAL A 88 0.10 -23.94 6.97
CA VAL A 88 -0.32 -24.38 8.30
C VAL A 88 -1.14 -23.38 9.12
N GLU A 89 -1.18 -22.08 8.82
CA GLU A 89 -1.96 -21.15 9.67
C GLU A 89 -2.67 -20.06 8.86
N MET A 90 -3.60 -20.50 8.05
CA MET A 90 -4.37 -19.57 7.20
C MET A 90 -5.15 -18.53 8.03
N CYS A 91 -5.62 -18.87 9.22
CA CYS A 91 -6.34 -17.92 10.09
C CYS A 91 -5.45 -16.78 10.56
N ARG A 92 -4.24 -17.10 11.03
CA ARG A 92 -3.28 -16.09 11.49
C ARG A 92 -2.82 -15.22 10.34
N TYR A 93 -2.52 -15.84 9.20
CA TYR A 93 -2.14 -15.15 7.98
C TYR A 93 -3.20 -14.13 7.56
N LYS A 94 -4.47 -14.53 7.52
CA LYS A 94 -5.58 -13.64 7.16
C LYS A 94 -5.72 -12.48 8.14
N THR A 95 -5.58 -12.74 9.43
CA THR A 95 -5.66 -11.72 10.47
C THR A 95 -4.52 -10.71 10.33
N ASP A 96 -3.29 -11.18 10.15
CA ASP A 96 -2.12 -10.32 10.00
C ASP A 96 -2.20 -9.49 8.72
N LEU A 97 -2.62 -10.10 7.62
CA LEU A 97 -2.79 -9.39 6.36
C LEU A 97 -3.88 -8.32 6.47
N LYS A 98 -5.00 -8.66 7.09
CA LYS A 98 -6.11 -7.72 7.29
C LYS A 98 -5.68 -6.52 8.13
N SER A 99 -4.94 -6.74 9.21
CA SER A 99 -4.43 -5.68 10.08
C SER A 99 -3.50 -4.74 9.30
N SER A 100 -2.57 -5.30 8.52
CA SER A 100 -1.66 -4.50 7.69
C SER A 100 -2.40 -3.72 6.61
N TYR A 101 -3.37 -4.33 5.97
CA TYR A 101 -4.22 -3.70 4.97
C TYR A 101 -5.01 -2.53 5.57
N GLU A 102 -5.67 -2.75 6.71
CA GLU A 102 -6.45 -1.71 7.39
C GLU A 102 -5.56 -0.53 7.81
N ARG A 103 -4.34 -0.81 8.28
CA ARG A 103 -3.37 0.23 8.63
C ARG A 103 -3.02 1.09 7.43
N LEU A 104 -2.78 0.46 6.27
CA LEU A 104 -2.48 1.20 5.03
C LEU A 104 -3.68 2.06 4.62
N ILE A 105 -4.89 1.50 4.67
CA ILE A 105 -6.12 2.26 4.35
C ILE A 105 -6.24 3.49 5.26
N GLU A 106 -6.04 3.34 6.56
CA GLU A 106 -6.09 4.47 7.50
C GLU A 106 -5.10 5.56 7.12
N LEU A 107 -3.86 5.18 6.79
CA LEU A 107 -2.82 6.15 6.41
C LEU A 107 -3.17 6.89 5.12
N LEU A 108 -3.80 6.20 4.16
CA LEU A 108 -4.19 6.81 2.89
C LEU A 108 -5.43 7.71 3.04
N GLN A 109 -6.28 7.45 4.03
CA GLN A 109 -7.51 8.24 4.28
C GLN A 109 -7.27 9.45 5.18
N ALA A 110 -6.18 9.47 5.91
CA ALA A 110 -5.84 10.55 6.83
C ALA A 110 -4.44 11.09 6.56
N PRO A 111 -4.15 11.56 5.32
CA PRO A 111 -2.84 12.16 5.04
C PRO A 111 -2.74 13.48 5.79
N ALA A 112 -1.72 13.58 6.60
CA ALA A 112 -1.45 14.80 7.37
C ALA A 112 -0.96 15.93 6.48
#